data_6e0055623d0b5b57e5742505d7ff9c76
#
_entry.id   6e0055623d0b5b57e5742505d7ff9c76
#
_cell.length_a   1.000
_cell.length_b   1.000
_cell.length_c   1.000
_cell.angle_alpha   90.00
_cell.angle_beta   90.00
_cell.angle_gamma   90.00
#
_symmetry.space_group_name_H-M   'P 1'
#
loop_
_entity.id
_entity.type
_entity.pdbx_description
1 polymer ?
#
loop_
_entity_poly.entity_id
_entity_poly.type
_entity_poly.pdbx_seq_one_letter_code
_entity_poly.pdbx_strand_id
1 'polypeptide(L)'
;MATEAQKAQDQYELYRYCRVEGGHENFLRENETAKRYYVSKQWDQQDVAKRTGEGRLSFTIPEVFRTINAVRGELNQLSSDVRFDPTNGDPETARILNRLAEHVDRENKMYMHDDRVQLDGLLGGRGYYRQRIKFDDNMQGSIEQFRIRPENVILDHGITSPDPDTWDRIFTTEVVSTNDLRNMFGRKAPSDIGVVPYADWLDLEDRTLAQSLGFSTAFHGDSTRDDFKQHRLISHQYRDYKYKECFVDRETGDISEIPENWPAEKV
;
A
#
# COMPACT_ATOMS: atom_id res chain seq x y z
N MET A 1 -1.50 -18.99 -27.86
CA MET A 1 -1.72 -18.55 -26.46
C MET A 1 -0.36 -18.23 -25.85
N ALA A 2 -0.19 -17.07 -25.19
CA ALA A 2 1.07 -16.74 -24.54
C ALA A 2 1.34 -17.73 -23.40
N THR A 3 2.59 -18.16 -23.25
CA THR A 3 2.99 -19.04 -22.14
C THR A 3 2.89 -18.28 -20.80
N GLU A 4 2.74 -18.98 -19.67
CA GLU A 4 2.69 -18.34 -18.34
C GLU A 4 3.94 -17.47 -18.08
N ALA A 5 5.11 -17.91 -18.56
CA ALA A 5 6.34 -17.14 -18.46
C ALA A 5 6.28 -15.81 -19.25
N GLN A 6 5.70 -15.83 -20.47
CA GLN A 6 5.51 -14.61 -21.26
C GLN A 6 4.57 -13.64 -20.56
N LYS A 7 3.45 -14.14 -20.03
CA LYS A 7 2.52 -13.30 -19.24
C LYS A 7 3.18 -12.67 -18.02
N ALA A 8 4.00 -13.44 -17.30
CA ALA A 8 4.73 -12.92 -16.14
C ALA A 8 5.75 -11.84 -16.55
N GLN A 9 6.43 -12.02 -17.68
CA GLN A 9 7.36 -11.03 -18.20
C GLN A 9 6.64 -9.75 -18.61
N ASP A 10 5.53 -9.85 -19.34
CA ASP A 10 4.72 -8.71 -19.76
C ASP A 10 4.23 -7.92 -18.53
N GLN A 11 3.80 -8.61 -17.48
CA GLN A 11 3.38 -7.97 -16.21
C GLN A 11 4.55 -7.28 -15.49
N TYR A 12 5.73 -7.87 -15.52
CA TYR A 12 6.92 -7.26 -14.95
C TYR A 12 7.40 -6.02 -15.72
N GLU A 13 7.32 -6.04 -17.05
CA GLU A 13 7.61 -4.88 -17.89
C GLU A 13 6.63 -3.74 -17.63
N LEU A 14 5.34 -4.06 -17.49
CA LEU A 14 4.31 -3.10 -17.11
C LEU A 14 4.57 -2.49 -15.73
N TYR A 15 4.94 -3.30 -14.75
CA TYR A 15 5.36 -2.82 -13.43
C TYR A 15 6.53 -1.85 -13.52
N ARG A 16 7.56 -2.18 -14.30
CA ARG A 16 8.71 -1.31 -14.52
C ARG A 16 8.29 0.01 -15.18
N TYR A 17 7.43 -0.06 -16.18
CA TYR A 17 6.89 1.13 -16.84
C TYR A 17 6.16 2.05 -15.85
N CYS A 18 5.23 1.53 -15.08
CA CYS A 18 4.49 2.32 -14.07
C CYS A 18 5.43 2.90 -13.00
N ARG A 19 6.48 2.17 -12.63
CA ARG A 19 7.46 2.63 -11.65
C ARG A 19 8.30 3.80 -12.17
N VAL A 20 8.80 3.73 -13.39
CA VAL A 20 9.73 4.71 -13.97
C VAL A 20 8.96 5.85 -14.63
N GLU A 21 8.15 5.53 -15.64
CA GLU A 21 7.41 6.52 -16.43
C GLU A 21 6.16 7.06 -15.69
N GLY A 22 5.57 6.26 -14.82
CA GLY A 22 4.44 6.65 -13.97
C GLY A 22 4.79 7.66 -12.87
N GLY A 23 6.05 8.09 -12.78
CA GLY A 23 6.48 9.11 -11.82
C GLY A 23 6.65 8.59 -10.38
N HIS A 24 6.56 7.30 -10.14
CA HIS A 24 6.72 6.73 -8.80
C HIS A 24 8.12 6.97 -8.23
N GLU A 25 9.18 6.95 -9.03
CA GLU A 25 10.54 7.25 -8.58
C GLU A 25 10.71 8.71 -8.14
N ASN A 26 10.00 9.64 -8.80
CA ASN A 26 9.97 11.04 -8.37
C ASN A 26 9.28 11.17 -7.02
N PHE A 27 8.13 10.50 -6.87
CA PHE A 27 7.42 10.43 -5.59
C PHE A 27 8.31 9.86 -4.48
N LEU A 28 9.06 8.78 -4.72
CA LEU A 28 9.97 8.20 -3.73
C LEU A 28 11.02 9.21 -3.25
N ARG A 29 11.64 9.99 -4.18
CA ARG A 29 12.64 11.01 -3.84
C ARG A 29 12.05 12.15 -3.01
N GLU A 30 10.86 12.62 -3.40
CA GLU A 30 10.16 13.69 -2.69
C GLU A 30 9.74 13.23 -1.29
N ASN A 31 9.18 12.03 -1.18
CA ASN A 31 8.77 11.44 0.09
C ASN A 31 9.95 11.18 1.02
N GLU A 32 11.07 10.67 0.50
CA GLU A 32 12.31 10.51 1.29
C GLU A 32 12.83 11.87 1.78
N THR A 33 12.79 12.88 0.93
CA THR A 33 13.20 14.24 1.30
C THR A 33 12.29 14.78 2.41
N ALA A 34 10.97 14.64 2.28
CA ALA A 34 10.02 15.07 3.31
C ALA A 34 10.26 14.35 4.65
N LYS A 35 10.47 13.04 4.62
CA LYS A 35 10.82 12.25 5.80
C LYS A 35 12.14 12.69 6.45
N ARG A 36 13.16 12.99 5.65
CA ARG A 36 14.44 13.54 6.16
C ARG A 36 14.24 14.87 6.88
N TYR A 37 13.41 15.76 6.35
CA TYR A 37 13.07 17.01 7.00
C TYR A 37 12.29 16.79 8.30
N TYR A 38 11.35 15.87 8.29
CA TYR A 38 10.56 15.51 9.48
C TYR A 38 11.45 15.00 10.62
N VAL A 39 12.40 14.10 10.34
CA VAL A 39 13.36 13.62 11.36
C VAL A 39 14.54 14.57 11.62
N SER A 40 14.44 15.82 11.16
CA SER A 40 15.46 16.87 11.34
C SER A 40 16.83 16.55 10.72
N LYS A 41 16.90 15.64 9.75
CA LYS A 41 18.11 15.33 8.97
C LYS A 41 18.18 16.16 7.69
N GLN A 42 18.17 17.48 7.83
CA GLN A 42 18.11 18.43 6.69
C GLN A 42 19.45 18.54 5.95
N TRP A 43 20.56 18.33 6.66
CA TRP A 43 21.90 18.47 6.11
C TRP A 43 22.40 17.18 5.49
N ASP A 44 23.02 17.28 4.31
CA ASP A 44 23.75 16.15 3.75
C ASP A 44 25.06 15.94 4.51
N GLN A 45 25.50 14.66 4.57
CA GLN A 45 26.71 14.31 5.32
C GLN A 45 27.96 15.06 4.82
N GLN A 46 28.04 15.33 3.51
CA GLN A 46 29.13 16.09 2.91
C GLN A 46 29.16 17.54 3.40
N ASP A 47 27.97 18.17 3.48
CA ASP A 47 27.84 19.55 3.97
C ASP A 47 28.14 19.64 5.45
N VAL A 48 27.71 18.64 6.24
CA VAL A 48 28.07 18.57 7.66
C VAL A 48 29.60 18.46 7.84
N ALA A 49 30.24 17.56 7.08
CA ALA A 49 31.68 17.38 7.14
C ALA A 49 32.46 18.66 6.75
N LYS A 50 32.03 19.31 5.68
CA LYS A 50 32.60 20.58 5.23
C LYS A 50 32.47 21.67 6.29
N ARG A 51 31.29 21.88 6.84
CA ARG A 51 31.02 22.87 7.89
C ARG A 51 31.79 22.59 9.17
N THR A 52 31.88 21.32 9.55
CA THR A 52 32.67 20.90 10.71
C THR A 52 34.16 21.21 10.49
N GLY A 53 34.69 20.94 9.28
CA GLY A 53 36.06 21.31 8.91
C GLY A 53 36.33 22.81 8.92
N GLU A 54 35.31 23.63 8.65
CA GLU A 54 35.36 25.10 8.73
C GLU A 54 35.09 25.66 10.15
N GLY A 55 34.88 24.79 11.16
CA GLY A 55 34.53 25.18 12.52
C GLY A 55 33.11 25.76 12.67
N ARG A 56 32.25 25.55 11.71
CA ARG A 56 30.83 25.99 11.72
C ARG A 56 29.90 24.91 12.24
N LEU A 57 28.97 25.29 13.09
CA LEU A 57 27.93 24.40 13.61
C LEU A 57 26.85 24.16 12.54
N SER A 58 26.42 22.91 12.40
CA SER A 58 25.25 22.52 11.61
C SER A 58 24.02 22.55 12.51
N PHE A 59 23.38 23.70 12.59
CA PHE A 59 22.21 23.88 13.44
C PHE A 59 20.93 23.55 12.67
N THR A 60 20.04 22.76 13.27
CA THR A 60 18.75 22.36 12.69
C THR A 60 17.62 22.74 13.64
N ILE A 61 16.60 23.46 13.13
CA ILE A 61 15.40 23.79 13.87
C ILE A 61 14.28 22.86 13.39
N PRO A 62 13.65 22.05 14.26
CA PRO A 62 12.67 21.03 13.87
C PRO A 62 11.26 21.63 13.67
N GLU A 63 11.12 22.66 12.83
CA GLU A 63 9.82 23.31 12.58
C GLU A 63 8.84 22.39 11.88
N VAL A 64 9.30 21.63 10.88
CA VAL A 64 8.47 20.67 10.14
C VAL A 64 7.91 19.61 11.09
N PHE A 65 8.75 19.08 11.98
CA PHE A 65 8.33 18.10 13.00
C PHE A 65 7.25 18.66 13.93
N ARG A 66 7.42 19.90 14.40
CA ARG A 66 6.44 20.55 15.30
C ARG A 66 5.11 20.76 14.61
N THR A 67 5.13 21.30 13.39
CA THR A 67 3.91 21.61 12.63
C THR A 67 3.13 20.34 12.31
N ILE A 68 3.81 19.31 11.79
CA ILE A 68 3.17 18.04 11.43
C ILE A 68 2.58 17.36 12.66
N ASN A 69 3.32 17.32 13.79
CA ASN A 69 2.78 16.70 15.00
C ASN A 69 1.65 17.50 15.65
N ALA A 70 1.60 18.83 15.49
CA ALA A 70 0.47 19.62 15.93
C ALA A 70 -0.80 19.25 15.13
N VAL A 71 -0.72 19.22 13.78
CA VAL A 71 -1.82 18.82 12.92
C VAL A 71 -2.25 17.37 13.20
N ARG A 72 -1.29 16.45 13.32
CA ARG A 72 -1.55 15.05 13.68
C ARG A 72 -2.26 14.91 15.02
N GLY A 73 -1.86 15.72 16.03
CA GLY A 73 -2.53 15.76 17.32
C GLY A 73 -3.99 16.22 17.23
N GLU A 74 -4.28 17.19 16.38
CA GLU A 74 -5.65 17.63 16.13
C GLU A 74 -6.45 16.55 15.38
N LEU A 75 -5.90 15.95 14.35
CA LEU A 75 -6.55 14.88 13.58
C LEU A 75 -6.87 13.66 14.44
N ASN A 76 -5.98 13.28 15.35
CA ASN A 76 -6.22 12.17 16.27
C ASN A 76 -7.32 12.45 17.33
N GLN A 77 -7.66 13.71 17.56
CA GLN A 77 -8.80 14.08 18.40
C GLN A 77 -10.13 14.02 17.63
N LEU A 78 -10.08 14.14 16.31
CA LEU A 78 -11.23 14.01 15.43
C LEU A 78 -11.40 12.54 15.08
N SER A 79 -12.11 11.77 15.91
CA SER A 79 -12.43 10.39 15.55
C SER A 79 -13.35 10.37 14.33
N SER A 80 -12.88 9.84 13.22
CA SER A 80 -13.75 9.53 12.09
C SER A 80 -14.38 8.15 12.31
N ASP A 81 -15.70 8.09 12.24
CA ASP A 81 -16.49 6.89 12.43
C ASP A 81 -17.24 6.59 11.12
N VAL A 82 -17.13 5.37 10.62
CA VAL A 82 -17.87 4.96 9.43
C VAL A 82 -19.26 4.48 9.85
N ARG A 83 -20.30 5.12 9.28
CA ARG A 83 -21.69 4.77 9.58
C ARG A 83 -22.43 4.38 8.31
N PHE A 84 -23.17 3.29 8.43
CA PHE A 84 -24.12 2.85 7.41
C PHE A 84 -25.48 3.43 7.73
N ASP A 85 -25.99 4.29 6.85
CA ASP A 85 -27.32 4.87 6.97
C ASP A 85 -28.30 4.13 6.04
N PRO A 86 -29.48 3.74 6.51
CA PRO A 86 -30.48 3.07 5.68
C PRO A 86 -31.16 4.08 4.75
N THR A 87 -30.78 4.07 3.47
CA THR A 87 -31.38 4.99 2.49
C THR A 87 -32.78 4.50 2.05
N ASN A 88 -32.94 3.21 1.76
CA ASN A 88 -34.20 2.56 1.39
C ASN A 88 -34.32 1.15 1.97
N GLY A 89 -33.52 0.82 2.97
CA GLY A 89 -33.40 -0.51 3.55
C GLY A 89 -33.91 -0.57 4.99
N ASP A 90 -33.73 -1.75 5.58
CA ASP A 90 -34.10 -2.01 6.96
C ASP A 90 -33.11 -1.35 7.94
N PRO A 91 -33.59 -0.50 8.88
CA PRO A 91 -32.73 0.15 9.89
C PRO A 91 -31.98 -0.87 10.79
N GLU A 92 -32.55 -2.06 11.01
CA GLU A 92 -31.90 -3.08 11.82
C GLU A 92 -30.68 -3.67 11.12
N THR A 93 -30.75 -3.85 9.80
CA THR A 93 -29.61 -4.26 8.98
C THR A 93 -28.47 -3.23 9.04
N ALA A 94 -28.76 -1.94 8.92
CA ALA A 94 -27.77 -0.88 9.07
C ALA A 94 -27.12 -0.89 10.45
N ARG A 95 -27.89 -1.14 11.50
CA ARG A 95 -27.38 -1.25 12.87
C ARG A 95 -26.45 -2.44 13.07
N ILE A 96 -26.77 -3.58 12.44
CA ILE A 96 -25.90 -4.77 12.46
C ILE A 96 -24.58 -4.47 11.73
N LEU A 97 -24.63 -3.84 10.55
CA LEU A 97 -23.44 -3.46 9.77
C LEU A 97 -22.55 -2.48 10.54
N ASN A 98 -23.11 -1.49 11.22
CA ASN A 98 -22.36 -0.55 12.04
C ASN A 98 -21.60 -1.27 13.17
N ARG A 99 -22.26 -2.19 13.87
CA ARG A 99 -21.62 -2.99 14.93
C ARG A 99 -20.52 -3.90 14.38
N LEU A 100 -20.74 -4.46 13.19
CA LEU A 100 -19.72 -5.28 12.51
C LEU A 100 -18.51 -4.46 12.13
N ALA A 101 -18.69 -3.26 11.57
CA ALA A 101 -17.59 -2.35 11.24
C ALA A 101 -16.79 -1.98 12.49
N GLU A 102 -17.45 -1.56 13.58
CA GLU A 102 -16.79 -1.26 14.85
C GLU A 102 -16.00 -2.47 15.41
N HIS A 103 -16.54 -3.68 15.25
CA HIS A 103 -15.87 -4.90 15.68
C HIS A 103 -14.61 -5.16 14.88
N VAL A 104 -14.70 -5.07 13.53
CA VAL A 104 -13.57 -5.25 12.62
C VAL A 104 -12.47 -4.21 12.89
N ASP A 105 -12.82 -2.95 13.06
CA ASP A 105 -11.88 -1.87 13.36
C ASP A 105 -11.17 -2.09 14.70
N ARG A 106 -11.89 -2.57 15.70
CA ARG A 106 -11.32 -2.87 17.01
C ARG A 106 -10.39 -4.07 16.98
N GLU A 107 -10.75 -5.16 16.28
CA GLU A 107 -9.90 -6.34 16.11
C GLU A 107 -8.59 -5.98 15.39
N ASN A 108 -8.69 -5.19 14.33
CA ASN A 108 -7.54 -4.75 13.54
C ASN A 108 -6.75 -3.59 14.18
N LYS A 109 -7.21 -3.08 15.33
CA LYS A 109 -6.55 -1.93 16.00
C LYS A 109 -6.37 -0.73 15.06
N MET A 110 -7.41 -0.41 14.29
CA MET A 110 -7.35 0.59 13.23
C MET A 110 -6.82 1.95 13.69
N TYR A 111 -7.08 2.33 14.93
CA TYR A 111 -6.56 3.58 15.53
C TYR A 111 -5.03 3.72 15.43
N MET A 112 -4.28 2.58 15.44
CA MET A 112 -2.82 2.61 15.29
C MET A 112 -2.41 2.76 13.82
N HIS A 113 -3.21 2.20 12.92
CA HIS A 113 -2.98 2.33 11.48
C HIS A 113 -3.37 3.72 10.98
N ASP A 114 -4.47 4.27 11.48
CA ASP A 114 -4.97 5.62 11.14
C ASP A 114 -3.93 6.68 11.42
N ASP A 115 -3.35 6.67 12.62
CA ASP A 115 -2.31 7.60 13.01
C ASP A 115 -1.09 7.57 12.05
N ARG A 116 -0.70 6.37 11.61
CA ARG A 116 0.40 6.20 10.65
C ARG A 116 0.03 6.58 9.22
N VAL A 117 -1.18 6.28 8.78
CA VAL A 117 -1.67 6.66 7.45
C VAL A 117 -1.84 8.17 7.34
N GLN A 118 -2.31 8.82 8.41
CA GLN A 118 -2.36 10.28 8.48
C GLN A 118 -0.96 10.90 8.37
N LEU A 119 0.02 10.33 9.07
CA LEU A 119 1.41 10.78 8.95
C LEU A 119 1.95 10.60 7.52
N ASP A 120 1.68 9.47 6.87
CA ASP A 120 2.07 9.25 5.47
C ASP A 120 1.44 10.30 4.55
N GLY A 121 0.15 10.59 4.75
CA GLY A 121 -0.56 11.63 3.99
C GLY A 121 0.00 13.02 4.21
N LEU A 122 0.36 13.38 5.44
CA LEU A 122 0.95 14.69 5.76
C LEU A 122 2.38 14.85 5.21
N LEU A 123 3.15 13.78 5.15
CA LEU A 123 4.54 13.81 4.65
C LEU A 123 4.62 13.66 3.13
N GLY A 124 3.94 12.66 2.59
CA GLY A 124 4.04 12.26 1.18
C GLY A 124 2.83 12.61 0.33
N GLY A 125 1.78 13.24 0.92
CA GLY A 125 0.52 13.53 0.23
C GLY A 125 -0.33 12.31 -0.09
N ARG A 126 0.07 11.12 0.35
CA ARG A 126 -0.63 9.85 0.06
C ARG A 126 -0.60 8.96 1.28
N GLY A 127 -1.76 8.36 1.61
CA GLY A 127 -1.89 7.36 2.65
C GLY A 127 -2.81 6.24 2.17
N TYR A 128 -2.49 4.99 2.46
CA TYR A 128 -3.21 3.83 1.93
C TYR A 128 -3.54 2.83 3.00
N TYR A 129 -4.77 2.31 2.92
CA TYR A 129 -5.21 1.13 3.65
C TYR A 129 -5.37 -0.04 2.68
N ARG A 130 -5.13 -1.23 3.17
CA ARG A 130 -5.46 -2.47 2.47
C ARG A 130 -6.38 -3.32 3.33
N GLN A 131 -7.35 -3.90 2.68
CA GLN A 131 -8.22 -4.91 3.27
C GLN A 131 -8.02 -6.23 2.56
N ARG A 132 -7.97 -7.31 3.32
CA ARG A 132 -7.93 -8.66 2.78
C ARG A 132 -8.67 -9.63 3.70
N ILE A 133 -9.10 -10.75 3.13
CA ILE A 133 -9.64 -11.86 3.92
C ILE A 133 -8.48 -12.80 4.24
N LYS A 134 -8.28 -13.06 5.53
CA LYS A 134 -7.26 -13.96 6.06
C LYS A 134 -7.93 -15.25 6.53
N PHE A 135 -7.38 -16.40 6.16
CA PHE A 135 -7.91 -17.73 6.50
C PHE A 135 -7.01 -18.52 7.45
N ASP A 136 -5.94 -17.89 8.00
CA ASP A 136 -4.94 -18.59 8.81
C ASP A 136 -5.50 -19.11 10.12
N ASP A 137 -6.33 -18.32 10.79
CA ASP A 137 -6.85 -18.60 12.12
C ASP A 137 -8.31 -19.12 12.10
N ASN A 138 -9.02 -18.88 11.02
CA ASN A 138 -10.45 -19.22 10.90
C ASN A 138 -10.78 -19.65 9.47
N MET A 139 -11.40 -20.85 9.34
CA MET A 139 -11.85 -21.37 8.04
C MET A 139 -12.94 -20.51 7.38
N GLN A 140 -13.67 -19.71 8.14
CA GLN A 140 -14.66 -18.76 7.62
C GLN A 140 -14.01 -17.47 7.10
N GLY A 141 -12.74 -17.27 7.39
CA GLY A 141 -12.01 -16.05 7.07
C GLY A 141 -12.25 -14.92 8.08
N SER A 142 -11.24 -14.11 8.29
CA SER A 142 -11.30 -12.86 9.06
C SER A 142 -10.94 -11.68 8.16
N ILE A 143 -11.57 -10.54 8.37
CA ILE A 143 -11.25 -9.31 7.65
C ILE A 143 -10.02 -8.69 8.32
N GLU A 144 -8.92 -8.63 7.61
CA GLU A 144 -7.71 -7.97 8.05
C GLU A 144 -7.58 -6.62 7.34
N GLN A 145 -7.42 -5.55 8.12
CA GLN A 145 -7.21 -4.19 7.64
C GLN A 145 -5.87 -3.69 8.16
N PHE A 146 -5.06 -3.10 7.29
CA PHE A 146 -3.77 -2.58 7.68
C PHE A 146 -3.28 -1.46 6.75
N ARG A 147 -2.32 -0.67 7.26
CA ARG A 147 -1.61 0.34 6.49
C ARG A 147 -0.71 -0.32 5.45
N ILE A 148 -0.73 0.18 4.22
CA ILE A 148 0.36 -0.05 3.26
C ILE A 148 1.21 1.22 3.17
N ARG A 149 2.52 1.05 3.13
CA ARG A 149 3.44 2.17 2.91
C ARG A 149 3.24 2.76 1.53
N PRO A 150 3.17 4.09 1.39
CA PRO A 150 3.00 4.73 0.07
C PRO A 150 4.09 4.34 -0.94
N GLU A 151 5.30 4.05 -0.48
CA GLU A 151 6.41 3.60 -1.33
C GLU A 151 6.14 2.24 -2.00
N ASN A 152 5.30 1.45 -1.38
CA ASN A 152 4.96 0.10 -1.84
C ASN A 152 3.74 0.07 -2.76
N VAL A 153 3.10 1.23 -3.00
CA VAL A 153 1.93 1.37 -3.86
C VAL A 153 2.31 2.11 -5.12
N ILE A 154 2.24 1.43 -6.25
CA ILE A 154 2.58 1.98 -7.56
C ILE A 154 1.31 2.07 -8.38
N LEU A 155 0.92 3.30 -8.69
CA LEU A 155 -0.25 3.61 -9.49
C LEU A 155 0.13 3.64 -10.98
N ASP A 156 -0.87 3.43 -11.85
CA ASP A 156 -0.68 3.54 -13.28
C ASP A 156 -0.43 5.00 -13.69
N HIS A 157 0.20 5.16 -14.84
CA HIS A 157 0.46 6.47 -15.43
C HIS A 157 -0.87 7.17 -15.76
N GLY A 158 -0.98 8.43 -15.36
CA GLY A 158 -2.17 9.24 -15.67
C GLY A 158 -3.31 9.18 -14.64
N ILE A 159 -3.18 8.40 -13.58
CA ILE A 159 -4.14 8.43 -12.48
C ILE A 159 -4.04 9.77 -11.75
N THR A 160 -5.09 10.57 -11.86
CA THR A 160 -5.23 11.87 -11.19
C THR A 160 -6.27 11.87 -10.08
N SER A 161 -7.18 10.90 -10.09
CA SER A 161 -8.25 10.79 -9.10
C SER A 161 -7.73 10.09 -7.83
N PRO A 162 -8.06 10.59 -6.63
CA PRO A 162 -7.80 9.90 -5.38
C PRO A 162 -8.73 8.69 -5.14
N ASP A 163 -9.80 8.56 -5.94
CA ASP A 163 -10.79 7.52 -5.82
C ASP A 163 -10.29 6.20 -6.42
N PRO A 164 -10.10 5.14 -5.60
CA PRO A 164 -9.66 3.83 -6.08
C PRO A 164 -10.60 3.19 -7.10
N ASP A 165 -11.88 3.57 -7.08
CA ASP A 165 -12.86 3.05 -8.03
C ASP A 165 -12.66 3.57 -9.47
N THR A 166 -11.80 4.55 -9.66
CA THR A 166 -11.43 5.06 -10.98
C THR A 166 -10.13 4.47 -11.52
N TRP A 167 -9.42 3.68 -10.72
CA TRP A 167 -8.11 3.16 -11.10
C TRP A 167 -8.25 1.89 -11.94
N ASP A 168 -7.61 1.86 -13.10
CA ASP A 168 -7.62 0.68 -13.97
C ASP A 168 -6.70 -0.42 -13.45
N ARG A 169 -5.57 -0.04 -12.86
CA ARG A 169 -4.59 -0.99 -12.31
C ARG A 169 -3.77 -0.40 -11.18
N ILE A 170 -3.32 -1.27 -10.31
CA ILE A 170 -2.47 -0.93 -9.17
C ILE A 170 -1.47 -2.06 -8.92
N PHE A 171 -0.23 -1.70 -8.65
CA PHE A 171 0.77 -2.63 -8.16
C PHE A 171 1.05 -2.36 -6.69
N THR A 172 1.08 -3.42 -5.90
CA THR A 172 1.52 -3.35 -4.50
C THR A 172 2.72 -4.25 -4.32
N THR A 173 3.72 -3.75 -3.58
CA THR A 173 4.93 -4.51 -3.27
C THR A 173 4.97 -4.83 -1.80
N GLU A 174 5.33 -6.06 -1.47
CA GLU A 174 5.52 -6.51 -0.09
C GLU A 174 6.86 -7.22 0.02
N VAL A 175 7.50 -7.10 1.19
CA VAL A 175 8.69 -7.87 1.49
C VAL A 175 8.28 -9.06 2.33
N VAL A 176 8.55 -10.24 1.83
CA VAL A 176 8.16 -11.51 2.44
C VAL A 176 9.38 -12.40 2.68
N SER A 177 9.33 -13.21 3.72
CA SER A 177 10.38 -14.18 3.97
C SER A 177 10.29 -15.36 2.99
N THR A 178 11.41 -16.10 2.83
CA THR A 178 11.42 -17.34 2.02
C THR A 178 10.40 -18.35 2.55
N ASN A 179 10.20 -18.42 3.86
CA ASN A 179 9.24 -19.35 4.45
C ASN A 179 7.80 -18.96 4.13
N ASP A 180 7.48 -17.67 4.18
CA ASP A 180 6.15 -17.17 3.82
C ASP A 180 5.85 -17.42 2.34
N LEU A 181 6.85 -17.22 1.46
CA LEU A 181 6.71 -17.58 0.04
C LEU A 181 6.44 -19.07 -0.16
N ARG A 182 7.15 -19.94 0.57
CA ARG A 182 6.92 -21.39 0.51
C ARG A 182 5.51 -21.76 1.04
N ASN A 183 5.05 -21.08 2.06
CA ASN A 183 3.70 -21.29 2.60
C ASN A 183 2.62 -20.84 1.61
N MET A 184 2.82 -19.70 0.94
CA MET A 184 1.87 -19.14 -0.04
C MET A 184 1.82 -19.96 -1.33
N PHE A 185 2.97 -20.34 -1.88
CA PHE A 185 3.09 -20.96 -3.21
C PHE A 185 3.45 -22.44 -3.17
N GLY A 186 3.73 -23.00 -2.01
CA GLY A 186 4.10 -24.38 -1.81
C GLY A 186 5.36 -24.76 -2.58
N ARG A 187 5.35 -25.94 -3.22
CA ARG A 187 6.49 -26.43 -4.01
C ARG A 187 6.78 -25.64 -5.29
N LYS A 188 5.88 -24.73 -5.68
CA LYS A 188 6.06 -23.84 -6.85
C LYS A 188 6.85 -22.58 -6.52
N ALA A 189 7.22 -22.36 -5.27
CA ALA A 189 8.06 -21.24 -4.91
C ALA A 189 9.41 -21.36 -5.64
N PRO A 190 9.85 -20.32 -6.39
CA PRO A 190 11.13 -20.36 -7.09
C PRO A 190 12.28 -20.51 -6.10
N SER A 191 13.31 -21.27 -6.48
CA SER A 191 14.50 -21.50 -5.65
C SER A 191 15.54 -20.39 -5.77
N ASP A 192 15.48 -19.60 -6.84
CA ASP A 192 16.47 -18.57 -7.16
C ASP A 192 15.78 -17.21 -7.34
N ILE A 193 15.44 -16.59 -6.22
CA ILE A 193 14.81 -15.26 -6.19
C ILE A 193 15.81 -14.27 -5.61
N GLY A 194 15.90 -13.09 -6.20
CA GLY A 194 16.73 -12.00 -5.68
C GLY A 194 16.38 -11.63 -4.24
N VAL A 195 17.39 -11.47 -3.40
CA VAL A 195 17.24 -11.08 -2.00
C VAL A 195 17.18 -9.56 -1.90
N VAL A 196 16.23 -9.03 -1.13
CA VAL A 196 16.13 -7.59 -0.85
C VAL A 196 16.96 -7.26 0.39
N PRO A 197 17.87 -6.26 0.32
CA PRO A 197 18.61 -5.81 1.49
C PRO A 197 17.68 -5.35 2.62
N TYR A 198 18.02 -5.67 3.86
CA TYR A 198 17.24 -5.31 5.06
C TYR A 198 16.96 -3.81 5.15
N ALA A 199 17.91 -2.97 4.77
CA ALA A 199 17.78 -1.53 4.81
C ALA A 199 16.69 -0.97 3.87
N ASP A 200 16.31 -1.69 2.81
CA ASP A 200 15.37 -1.19 1.80
C ASP A 200 13.90 -1.33 2.22
N TRP A 201 13.61 -2.10 3.25
CA TRP A 201 12.24 -2.30 3.73
C TRP A 201 11.93 -1.63 5.07
N LEU A 202 12.93 -1.02 5.71
CA LEU A 202 12.72 -0.18 6.89
C LEU A 202 12.34 1.24 6.50
N ASP A 203 11.35 1.81 7.19
CA ASP A 203 11.08 3.23 7.13
C ASP A 203 12.26 4.06 7.65
N LEU A 204 12.36 5.30 7.21
CA LEU A 204 13.40 6.21 7.67
C LEU A 204 13.34 6.44 9.19
N GLU A 205 12.12 6.49 9.76
CA GLU A 205 11.91 6.56 11.22
C GLU A 205 12.43 5.31 11.91
N ASP A 206 12.07 4.12 11.41
CA ASP A 206 12.51 2.85 11.96
C ASP A 206 14.03 2.68 11.85
N ARG A 207 14.61 3.11 10.72
CA ARG A 207 16.09 3.13 10.53
C ARG A 207 16.77 4.04 11.54
N THR A 208 16.20 5.22 11.77
CA THR A 208 16.75 6.21 12.69
C THR A 208 16.64 5.72 14.13
N LEU A 209 15.52 5.13 14.50
CA LEU A 209 15.30 4.53 15.82
C LEU A 209 16.25 3.34 16.02
N ALA A 210 16.37 2.44 15.06
CA ALA A 210 17.27 1.32 15.12
C ALA A 210 18.73 1.77 15.29
N GLN A 211 19.17 2.78 14.55
CA GLN A 211 20.50 3.36 14.68
C GLN A 211 20.71 4.01 16.06
N SER A 212 19.72 4.73 16.60
CA SER A 212 19.81 5.37 17.90
C SER A 212 19.88 4.34 19.05
N LEU A 213 19.29 3.16 18.86
CA LEU A 213 19.34 2.04 19.80
C LEU A 213 20.59 1.16 19.61
N GLY A 214 21.51 1.53 18.71
CA GLY A 214 22.74 0.79 18.47
C GLY A 214 22.57 -0.47 17.61
N PHE A 215 21.41 -0.68 17.01
CA PHE A 215 21.23 -1.76 16.06
C PHE A 215 21.92 -1.41 14.74
N SER A 216 22.76 -2.31 14.24
CA SER A 216 23.35 -2.17 12.92
C SER A 216 22.27 -2.37 11.85
N THR A 217 21.94 -1.32 11.10
CA THR A 217 21.07 -1.43 9.92
C THR A 217 21.77 -2.08 8.73
N ALA A 218 23.08 -2.28 8.86
CA ALA A 218 23.91 -3.00 7.90
C ALA A 218 23.90 -4.53 8.16
N PHE A 219 22.72 -5.10 8.41
CA PHE A 219 22.58 -6.54 8.35
C PHE A 219 22.68 -6.91 6.87
N HIS A 220 23.88 -7.25 6.45
CA HIS A 220 24.12 -7.80 5.14
C HIS A 220 23.34 -9.11 5.09
N GLY A 221 22.39 -9.20 4.16
CA GLY A 221 21.58 -10.39 3.93
C GLY A 221 22.37 -11.58 3.37
N ASP A 222 23.63 -11.69 3.75
CA ASP A 222 24.50 -12.82 3.48
C ASP A 222 24.40 -13.86 4.61
N SER A 223 23.17 -14.03 5.15
CA SER A 223 22.94 -15.19 5.98
C SER A 223 22.81 -16.40 5.05
N THR A 224 23.68 -17.36 5.25
CA THR A 224 23.63 -18.69 4.62
C THR A 224 22.36 -19.46 4.98
N ARG A 225 21.51 -18.91 5.85
CA ARG A 225 20.22 -19.47 6.25
C ARG A 225 19.10 -18.88 5.41
N ASP A 226 18.39 -19.74 4.70
CA ASP A 226 17.23 -19.36 3.86
C ASP A 226 16.12 -18.65 4.65
N ASP A 227 16.01 -18.89 5.96
CA ASP A 227 14.99 -18.32 6.84
C ASP A 227 15.08 -16.79 6.97
N PHE A 228 16.28 -16.21 6.74
CA PHE A 228 16.51 -14.76 6.84
C PHE A 228 16.51 -14.04 5.48
N LYS A 229 16.38 -14.79 4.39
CA LYS A 229 16.28 -14.17 3.06
C LYS A 229 14.91 -13.53 2.88
N GLN A 230 14.93 -12.29 2.43
CA GLN A 230 13.75 -11.51 2.15
C GLN A 230 13.58 -11.34 0.64
N HIS A 231 12.35 -11.44 0.17
CA HIS A 231 12.00 -11.32 -1.24
C HIS A 231 10.93 -10.27 -1.43
N ARG A 232 10.97 -9.56 -2.55
CA ARG A 232 9.93 -8.60 -2.90
C ARG A 232 8.84 -9.31 -3.71
N LEU A 233 7.66 -9.41 -3.13
CA LEU A 233 6.46 -9.87 -3.81
C LEU A 233 5.78 -8.68 -4.48
N ILE A 234 5.48 -8.80 -5.76
CA ILE A 234 4.76 -7.79 -6.54
C ILE A 234 3.37 -8.35 -6.81
N SER A 235 2.33 -7.68 -6.29
CA SER A 235 0.94 -8.02 -6.55
C SER A 235 0.36 -7.03 -7.55
N HIS A 236 -0.23 -7.51 -8.64
CA HIS A 236 -0.91 -6.70 -9.65
C HIS A 236 -2.41 -6.91 -9.54
N GLN A 237 -3.15 -5.84 -9.34
CA GLN A 237 -4.60 -5.81 -9.40
C GLN A 237 -5.01 -4.92 -10.56
N TYR A 238 -5.93 -5.40 -11.40
CA TYR A 238 -6.40 -4.69 -12.57
C TYR A 238 -7.88 -4.95 -12.82
N ARG A 239 -8.54 -4.03 -13.51
CA ARG A 239 -9.91 -4.19 -13.96
C ARG A 239 -9.93 -4.95 -15.28
N ASP A 240 -10.76 -5.96 -15.34
CA ASP A 240 -11.06 -6.69 -16.57
C ASP A 240 -12.46 -6.31 -17.04
N TYR A 241 -12.53 -5.64 -18.19
CA TYR A 241 -13.80 -5.21 -18.77
C TYR A 241 -14.34 -6.30 -19.67
N LYS A 242 -15.51 -6.80 -19.34
CA LYS A 242 -16.26 -7.74 -20.16
C LYS A 242 -17.44 -7.02 -20.80
N TYR A 243 -17.51 -7.05 -22.11
CA TYR A 243 -18.69 -6.58 -22.80
C TYR A 243 -19.81 -7.59 -22.62
N LYS A 244 -20.98 -7.11 -22.18
CA LYS A 244 -22.22 -7.89 -22.12
C LYS A 244 -23.22 -7.24 -23.03
N GLU A 245 -23.91 -8.04 -23.81
CA GLU A 245 -25.06 -7.59 -24.58
C GLU A 245 -26.28 -7.54 -23.65
N CYS A 246 -26.98 -6.42 -23.63
CA CYS A 246 -28.11 -6.18 -22.77
C CYS A 246 -29.32 -5.71 -23.58
N PHE A 247 -30.52 -6.10 -23.16
CA PHE A 247 -31.76 -5.47 -23.62
C PHE A 247 -32.03 -4.20 -22.84
N VAL A 248 -32.41 -3.15 -23.54
CA VAL A 248 -32.91 -1.91 -22.93
C VAL A 248 -34.41 -1.81 -23.28
N ASP A 249 -35.24 -1.85 -22.26
CA ASP A 249 -36.68 -1.57 -22.46
C ASP A 249 -36.83 -0.10 -22.80
N ARG A 250 -37.48 0.17 -23.95
CA ARG A 250 -37.68 1.57 -24.43
C ARG A 250 -38.71 2.36 -23.63
N GLU A 251 -39.62 1.71 -22.93
CA GLU A 251 -40.66 2.34 -22.18
C GLU A 251 -40.26 2.64 -20.75
N THR A 252 -39.57 1.71 -20.10
CA THR A 252 -39.14 1.82 -18.69
C THR A 252 -37.71 2.28 -18.54
N GLY A 253 -36.85 2.07 -19.55
CA GLY A 253 -35.41 2.30 -19.47
C GLY A 253 -34.67 1.23 -18.71
N ASP A 254 -35.33 0.14 -18.33
CA ASP A 254 -34.72 -0.95 -17.57
C ASP A 254 -33.73 -1.74 -18.44
N ILE A 255 -32.57 -2.07 -17.86
CA ILE A 255 -31.52 -2.84 -18.51
C ILE A 255 -31.57 -4.27 -17.98
N SER A 256 -31.77 -5.24 -18.86
CA SER A 256 -31.74 -6.67 -18.54
C SER A 256 -30.67 -7.41 -19.34
N GLU A 257 -29.93 -8.31 -18.69
CA GLU A 257 -28.90 -9.11 -19.37
C GLU A 257 -29.56 -10.09 -20.34
N ILE A 258 -28.94 -10.27 -21.53
CA ILE A 258 -29.36 -11.28 -22.48
C ILE A 258 -28.92 -12.64 -21.95
N PRO A 259 -29.82 -13.62 -21.78
CA PRO A 259 -29.45 -14.97 -21.37
C PRO A 259 -28.48 -15.62 -22.36
N GLU A 260 -27.46 -16.35 -21.89
CA GLU A 260 -26.46 -17.03 -22.74
C GLU A 260 -27.07 -17.94 -23.83
N ASN A 261 -28.29 -18.42 -23.63
CA ASN A 261 -29.01 -19.28 -24.58
C ASN A 261 -29.98 -18.53 -25.50
N TRP A 262 -29.87 -17.20 -25.58
CA TRP A 262 -30.77 -16.42 -26.44
C TRP A 262 -30.39 -16.62 -27.92
N PRO A 263 -31.37 -16.93 -28.81
CA PRO A 263 -31.09 -17.14 -30.22
C PRO A 263 -30.63 -15.84 -30.88
N ALA A 264 -29.46 -15.87 -31.53
CA ALA A 264 -28.83 -14.72 -32.18
C ALA A 264 -29.71 -14.07 -33.29
N GLU A 265 -30.72 -14.78 -33.78
CA GLU A 265 -31.65 -14.25 -34.79
C GLU A 265 -32.70 -13.30 -34.24
N LYS A 266 -32.76 -13.10 -32.93
CA LYS A 266 -33.76 -12.24 -32.24
C LYS A 266 -33.16 -11.04 -31.54
N VAL A 267 -31.88 -10.73 -31.78
CA VAL A 267 -31.20 -9.53 -31.25
C VAL A 267 -31.36 -8.36 -32.19
#